data_c878388767c307bf5ecc2474b53eec73
#
_entry.id   c878388767c307bf5ecc2474b53eec73
#
_cell.length_a   1.000
_cell.length_b   1.000
_cell.length_c   1.000
_cell.angle_alpha   90.00
_cell.angle_beta   90.00
_cell.angle_gamma   90.00
#
_symmetry.space_group_name_H-M   'P 1'
#
loop_
_entity.id
_entity.type
_entity.pdbx_description
1 polymer ?
#
loop_
_entity_poly.entity_id
_entity_poly.type
_entity_poly.pdbx_seq_one_letter_code
_entity_poly.pdbx_strand_id
1 'polypeptide(L)'
;MTMHEALRVRLTETMGPVTFEVLAPHLERDAVVIVAPKLALLEAAIAVAEDESELVDGWIQSGTFRKPSAAERARWKEQMGREWICVVVQPFVLVQDPPTDSDATSFG
;
A
#
# COMPACT_ATOMS: atom_id res chain seq x y z
N MET A 1 21.46 -16.49 -0.62
CA MET A 1 20.36 -15.52 -0.74
C MET A 1 20.91 -14.10 -0.81
N THR A 2 20.48 -13.33 -1.77
CA THR A 2 20.92 -11.96 -1.90
C THR A 2 20.20 -11.09 -0.87
N MET A 3 20.75 -9.89 -0.64
CA MET A 3 20.12 -8.95 0.26
C MET A 3 18.73 -8.57 -0.24
N HIS A 4 18.58 -8.43 -1.56
CA HIS A 4 17.30 -8.11 -2.16
C HIS A 4 16.28 -9.23 -1.89
N GLU A 5 16.69 -10.46 -2.01
CA GLU A 5 15.80 -11.60 -1.76
C GLU A 5 15.41 -11.69 -0.30
N ALA A 6 16.36 -11.40 0.60
CA ALA A 6 16.06 -11.41 2.03
C ALA A 6 15.05 -10.32 2.38
N LEU A 7 15.19 -9.15 1.75
CA LEU A 7 14.26 -8.06 1.95
C LEU A 7 12.88 -8.43 1.44
N ARG A 8 12.81 -9.06 0.27
CA ARG A 8 11.53 -9.48 -0.31
C ARG A 8 10.81 -10.45 0.61
N VAL A 9 11.53 -11.41 1.16
CA VAL A 9 10.94 -12.38 2.08
C VAL A 9 10.40 -11.67 3.32
N ARG A 10 11.18 -10.77 3.88
CA ARG A 10 10.77 -10.03 5.08
C ARG A 10 9.53 -9.20 4.83
N LEU A 11 9.51 -8.47 3.71
CA LEU A 11 8.36 -7.63 3.40
C LEU A 11 7.13 -8.46 3.11
N THR A 12 7.30 -9.59 2.42
CA THR A 12 6.18 -10.48 2.15
C THR A 12 5.55 -10.98 3.45
N GLU A 13 6.36 -11.23 4.46
CA GLU A 13 5.85 -11.69 5.74
C GLU A 13 5.05 -10.62 6.48
N THR A 14 5.30 -9.35 6.17
CA THR A 14 4.56 -8.27 6.82
C THR A 14 3.32 -7.85 6.03
N MET A 15 3.15 -8.37 4.83
CA MET A 15 1.98 -8.03 4.04
C MET A 15 0.76 -8.72 4.58
N GLY A 16 -0.36 -8.00 4.59
CA GLY A 16 -1.60 -8.60 5.04
C GLY A 16 -2.75 -7.63 4.97
N PRO A 17 -3.96 -8.12 5.22
CA PRO A 17 -5.14 -7.27 5.21
C PRO A 17 -5.21 -6.40 6.45
N VAL A 18 -5.71 -5.18 6.28
CA VAL A 18 -5.92 -4.26 7.39
C VAL A 18 -7.24 -3.54 7.20
N THR A 19 -7.84 -3.15 8.32
CA THR A 19 -9.06 -2.37 8.32
C THR A 19 -8.72 -0.92 8.63
N PHE A 20 -9.74 -0.05 8.52
CA PHE A 20 -9.54 1.36 8.82
C PHE A 20 -9.01 1.57 10.24
N GLU A 21 -9.50 0.80 11.20
CA GLU A 21 -9.09 0.97 12.59
C GLU A 21 -7.60 0.78 12.77
N VAL A 22 -7.03 -0.15 12.03
CA VAL A 22 -5.59 -0.39 12.09
C VAL A 22 -4.84 0.75 11.39
N LEU A 23 -5.40 1.27 10.31
CA LEU A 23 -4.76 2.35 9.56
C LEU A 23 -4.85 3.71 10.23
N ALA A 24 -5.89 3.92 11.05
CA ALA A 24 -6.18 5.24 11.58
C ALA A 24 -4.99 5.94 12.24
N PRO A 25 -4.23 5.30 13.14
CA PRO A 25 -3.08 5.99 13.74
C PRO A 25 -2.03 6.40 12.71
N HIS A 26 -1.88 5.60 11.65
CA HIS A 26 -0.91 5.91 10.60
C HIS A 26 -1.42 7.05 9.72
N LEU A 27 -2.73 7.12 9.51
CA LEU A 27 -3.32 8.23 8.78
C LEU A 27 -3.10 9.54 9.53
N GLU A 28 -3.22 9.51 10.85
CA GLU A 28 -3.01 10.70 11.67
C GLU A 28 -1.58 11.20 11.58
N ARG A 29 -0.62 10.29 11.40
CA ARG A 29 0.77 10.66 11.23
C ARG A 29 1.12 10.97 9.78
N ASP A 30 0.13 10.90 8.89
CA ASP A 30 0.33 11.13 7.46
C ASP A 30 1.33 10.14 6.87
N ALA A 31 1.29 8.92 7.35
CA ALA A 31 2.25 7.89 6.97
C ALA A 31 1.69 6.87 5.97
N VAL A 32 0.41 6.96 5.62
CA VAL A 32 -0.22 6.01 4.71
C VAL A 32 -0.07 6.49 3.27
N VAL A 33 0.41 5.60 2.41
CA VAL A 33 0.58 5.89 0.98
C VAL A 33 -0.24 4.87 0.19
N ILE A 34 -1.05 5.36 -0.72
CA ILE A 34 -1.85 4.51 -1.59
C ILE A 34 -1.02 4.18 -2.83
N VAL A 35 -0.96 2.90 -3.16
CA VAL A 35 -0.24 2.42 -4.32
C VAL A 35 -1.27 2.02 -5.38
N ALA A 36 -1.11 2.54 -6.59
CA ALA A 36 -2.05 2.25 -7.68
C ALA A 36 -2.02 0.75 -8.01
N PRO A 37 -3.17 0.19 -8.43
CA PRO A 37 -3.25 -1.26 -8.66
C PRO A 37 -2.34 -1.77 -9.77
N LYS A 38 -1.88 -0.91 -10.65
CA LYS A 38 -0.99 -1.33 -11.73
C LYS A 38 0.41 -1.65 -11.25
N LEU A 39 0.76 -1.25 -10.03
CA LEU A 39 2.09 -1.51 -9.48
C LEU A 39 1.94 -2.54 -8.36
N ALA A 40 2.73 -3.60 -8.43
CA ALA A 40 2.70 -4.61 -7.38
C ALA A 40 3.13 -4.00 -6.06
N LEU A 41 2.36 -4.23 -5.02
CA LEU A 41 2.61 -3.63 -3.71
C LEU A 41 4.00 -4.00 -3.18
N LEU A 42 4.40 -5.23 -3.37
CA LEU A 42 5.69 -5.69 -2.89
C LEU A 42 6.85 -4.98 -3.62
N GLU A 43 6.70 -4.76 -4.92
CA GLU A 43 7.73 -4.04 -5.66
C GLU A 43 7.83 -2.60 -5.19
N ALA A 44 6.69 -2.00 -4.91
CA ALA A 44 6.66 -0.65 -4.35
C ALA A 44 7.40 -0.60 -3.01
N ALA A 45 7.14 -1.57 -2.16
CA ALA A 45 7.76 -1.64 -0.84
C ALA A 45 9.28 -1.83 -0.94
N ILE A 46 9.72 -2.67 -1.86
CA ILE A 46 11.14 -2.91 -2.04
C ILE A 46 11.85 -1.63 -2.48
N ALA A 47 11.25 -0.90 -3.43
CA ALA A 47 11.86 0.34 -3.90
C ALA A 47 11.99 1.36 -2.78
N VAL A 48 10.97 1.46 -1.93
CA VAL A 48 11.03 2.38 -0.80
C VAL A 48 12.10 1.93 0.20
N ALA A 49 12.13 0.63 0.49
CA ALA A 49 13.10 0.09 1.45
C ALA A 49 14.53 0.24 0.98
N GLU A 50 14.75 0.16 -0.33
CA GLU A 50 16.08 0.30 -0.90
C GLU A 50 16.41 1.73 -1.29
N ASP A 51 15.53 2.66 -0.93
CA ASP A 51 15.75 4.09 -1.14
C ASP A 51 16.00 4.44 -2.61
N GLU A 52 15.23 3.86 -3.50
CA GLU A 52 15.32 4.16 -4.93
C GLU A 52 14.56 5.44 -5.21
N SER A 53 15.17 6.55 -4.83
CA SER A 53 14.51 7.86 -4.81
C SER A 53 13.95 8.28 -6.15
N GLU A 54 14.71 8.09 -7.22
CA GLU A 54 14.25 8.53 -8.53
C GLU A 54 13.02 7.75 -9.00
N LEU A 55 13.03 6.46 -8.73
CA LEU A 55 11.90 5.62 -9.10
C LEU A 55 10.65 6.02 -8.31
N VAL A 56 10.82 6.18 -7.01
CA VAL A 56 9.70 6.56 -6.14
C VAL A 56 9.19 7.95 -6.51
N ASP A 57 10.07 8.89 -6.79
CA ASP A 57 9.66 10.22 -7.20
C ASP A 57 8.84 10.16 -8.48
N GLY A 58 9.23 9.32 -9.43
CA GLY A 58 8.46 9.15 -10.65
C GLY A 58 7.06 8.64 -10.37
N TRP A 59 6.93 7.72 -9.43
CA TRP A 59 5.61 7.21 -9.05
C TRP A 59 4.77 8.29 -8.38
N ILE A 60 5.38 9.12 -7.55
CA ILE A 60 4.68 10.23 -6.91
C ILE A 60 4.17 11.20 -7.97
N GLN A 61 5.01 11.54 -8.93
CA GLN A 61 4.63 12.50 -9.95
C GLN A 61 3.55 11.96 -10.87
N SER A 62 3.54 10.66 -11.11
CA SER A 62 2.54 10.05 -11.98
C SER A 62 1.24 9.70 -11.27
N GLY A 63 1.21 9.87 -9.94
CA GLY A 63 0.01 9.51 -9.17
C GLY A 63 -0.03 8.04 -8.80
N THR A 64 0.99 7.27 -9.13
CA THR A 64 1.06 5.86 -8.75
C THR A 64 1.19 5.72 -7.24
N PHE A 65 1.92 6.64 -6.62
CA PHE A 65 2.00 6.79 -5.17
C PHE A 65 1.27 8.08 -4.81
N ARG A 66 0.35 8.03 -3.86
CA ARG A 66 -0.31 9.25 -3.42
C ARG A 66 -0.83 9.09 -2.00
N LYS A 67 -1.01 10.19 -1.33
CA LYS A 67 -1.61 10.18 0.00
C LYS A 67 -3.12 10.26 -0.13
N PRO A 68 -3.84 9.64 0.79
CA PRO A 68 -5.30 9.73 0.76
C PRO A 68 -5.75 11.16 1.00
N SER A 69 -6.76 11.57 0.25
CA SER A 69 -7.33 12.90 0.45
C SER A 69 -8.21 12.91 1.68
N ALA A 70 -8.55 14.12 2.14
CA ALA A 70 -9.44 14.25 3.29
C ALA A 70 -10.79 13.58 3.02
N ALA A 71 -11.28 13.71 1.79
CA ALA A 71 -12.54 13.08 1.42
C ALA A 71 -12.45 11.56 1.46
N GLU A 72 -11.33 11.03 1.01
CA GLU A 72 -11.11 9.58 1.05
C GLU A 72 -11.06 9.07 2.47
N ARG A 73 -10.36 9.79 3.35
CA ARG A 73 -10.28 9.37 4.75
C ARG A 73 -11.65 9.37 5.40
N ALA A 74 -12.45 10.37 5.10
CA ALA A 74 -13.81 10.45 5.64
C ALA A 74 -14.66 9.28 5.16
N ARG A 75 -14.53 8.93 3.87
CA ARG A 75 -15.27 7.80 3.32
C ARG A 75 -14.83 6.49 3.94
N TRP A 76 -13.52 6.33 4.11
CA TRP A 76 -12.97 5.09 4.67
C TRP A 76 -13.47 4.86 6.07
N LYS A 77 -13.59 5.93 6.85
CA LYS A 77 -14.06 5.84 8.21
C LYS A 77 -15.48 5.25 8.28
N GLU A 78 -16.27 5.47 7.25
CA GLU A 78 -17.64 4.99 7.21
C GLU A 78 -17.78 3.61 6.56
N GLN A 79 -16.71 3.11 5.96
CA GLN A 79 -16.74 1.83 5.26
C GLN A 79 -16.31 0.71 6.20
N MET A 80 -17.19 0.41 7.13
CA MET A 80 -16.90 -0.63 8.13
C MET A 80 -16.69 -1.97 7.44
N GLY A 81 -15.64 -2.67 7.87
CA GLY A 81 -15.35 -3.97 7.32
C GLY A 81 -14.55 -3.95 6.03
N ARG A 82 -14.33 -2.78 5.45
CA ARG A 82 -13.48 -2.71 4.26
C ARG A 82 -12.05 -3.03 4.64
N GLU A 83 -11.38 -3.78 3.77
CA GLU A 83 -9.99 -4.15 3.99
C GLU A 83 -9.13 -3.67 2.83
N TRP A 84 -7.89 -3.36 3.16
CA TRP A 84 -6.84 -3.08 2.18
C TRP A 84 -5.74 -4.09 2.43
N ILE A 85 -4.90 -4.29 1.44
CA ILE A 85 -3.66 -5.03 1.66
C ILE A 85 -2.59 -4.00 1.98
N CYS A 86 -1.83 -4.23 3.02
CA CYS A 86 -0.77 -3.30 3.38
C CYS A 86 0.57 -4.00 3.54
N VAL A 87 1.62 -3.20 3.44
CA VAL A 87 2.96 -3.62 3.80
C VAL A 87 3.59 -2.45 4.53
N VAL A 88 4.28 -2.74 5.62
CA VAL A 88 4.91 -1.71 6.41
C VAL A 88 6.36 -1.55 6.00
N VAL A 89 6.71 -0.34 5.59
CA VAL A 89 8.09 0.03 5.26
C VAL A 89 8.37 1.29 6.08
N GLN A 90 8.86 1.10 7.28
CA GLN A 90 9.01 2.17 8.24
C GLN A 90 9.65 3.40 7.63
N PRO A 91 9.12 4.61 7.83
CA PRO A 91 7.95 4.93 8.69
C PRO A 91 6.61 4.88 7.96
N PHE A 92 6.57 4.33 6.75
CA PHE A 92 5.38 4.37 5.90
C PHE A 92 4.60 3.07 5.95
N VAL A 93 3.31 3.20 5.70
CA VAL A 93 2.42 2.06 5.50
C VAL A 93 1.88 2.18 4.09
N LEU A 94 2.26 1.27 3.22
CA LEU A 94 1.79 1.27 1.84
C LEU A 94 0.54 0.43 1.76
N VAL A 95 -0.51 0.95 1.13
CA VAL A 95 -1.78 0.23 1.02
C VAL A 95 -2.23 0.17 -0.42
N GLN A 96 -3.00 -0.85 -0.71
CA GLN A 96 -3.55 -1.06 -2.04
C GLN A 96 -4.87 -1.80 -1.86
N ASP A 97 -5.83 -1.55 -2.73
CA ASP A 97 -7.06 -2.32 -2.70
C ASP A 97 -6.72 -3.78 -2.95
N PRO A 98 -7.39 -4.71 -2.26
CA PRO A 98 -7.15 -6.12 -2.50
C PRO A 98 -7.43 -6.46 -3.95
N PRO A 99 -6.75 -7.47 -4.49
CA PRO A 99 -7.09 -7.93 -5.83
C PRO A 99 -8.57 -8.28 -5.83
N THR A 100 -9.28 -7.77 -6.82
CA THR A 100 -10.70 -8.00 -6.85
C THR A 100 -10.96 -9.29 -7.58
N ASP A 101 -11.32 -10.28 -6.83
CA ASP A 101 -11.82 -11.49 -7.43
C ASP A 101 -13.11 -11.20 -8.16
N SER A 102 -13.68 -10.08 -7.83
CA SER A 102 -14.83 -9.64 -8.59
C SER A 102 -14.49 -9.54 -10.05
N ASP A 103 -13.27 -9.19 -10.34
CA ASP A 103 -12.88 -9.15 -11.72
C ASP A 103 -12.93 -10.52 -12.30
N ALA A 104 -12.54 -11.46 -11.52
CA ALA A 104 -12.62 -12.83 -11.95
C ALA A 104 -14.07 -13.24 -12.08
N THR A 105 -14.89 -12.76 -11.22
CA THR A 105 -16.30 -13.12 -11.30
C THR A 105 -17.03 -12.32 -12.34
N SER A 106 -16.45 -11.24 -12.75
CA SER A 106 -17.12 -10.43 -13.73
C SER A 106 -17.31 -11.20 -15.02
N PHE A 107 -16.56 -12.24 -15.18
CA PHE A 107 -16.75 -13.04 -16.33
C PHE A 107 -17.82 -14.06 -16.11
N GLY A 108 -18.15 -14.28 -14.93
CA GLY A 108 -19.14 -15.30 -14.64
C GLY A 108 -20.46 -14.69 -14.45
#